data_7c98a90b2837b600c8c9aa753225f9cc
#
_entry.id   7c98a90b2837b600c8c9aa753225f9cc
#
_cell.length_a   1.000
_cell.length_b   1.000
_cell.length_c   1.000
_cell.angle_alpha   90.00
_cell.angle_beta   90.00
_cell.angle_gamma   90.00
#
_symmetry.space_group_name_H-M   'P 1'
#
loop_
_entity.id
_entity.type
_entity.pdbx_description
1 polymer ?
#
loop_
_entity_poly.entity_id
_entity_poly.type
_entity_poly.pdbx_seq_one_letter_code
_entity_poly.pdbx_strand_id
1 'polypeptide(L)'
;MVRFYLQKLVRDKVVKKCLDDEEVLHTEYRTLDKQEFRRELLRKVHEEADELPLGDNQRDESLKELADLQEVVDALRQDFGFSINQVQEEMARKKQDKGGFDKRHYIKYHDLADDSKWVKIFRAQPEKYREETADSKERSRCAKISKGTYKHSKSGKLYEVIGLALETEAEEFLVIYRPLYENEYELFARPASMFTETIVLDGKSVPRFQKINSEIKM
;
A
#
# COMPACT_ATOMS: atom_id res chain seq x y z
N MET A 1 2.87 43.79 6.88
CA MET A 1 3.93 42.82 6.58
C MET A 1 3.42 41.44 6.94
N VAL A 2 3.49 40.46 6.03
CA VAL A 2 3.13 39.06 6.27
C VAL A 2 4.40 38.22 6.13
N ARG A 3 4.60 37.19 6.97
CA ARG A 3 5.76 36.30 6.94
C ARG A 3 5.31 34.89 6.58
N PHE A 4 6.00 34.26 5.61
CA PHE A 4 5.85 32.87 5.24
C PHE A 4 7.14 32.12 5.56
N TYR A 5 7.01 30.93 6.19
CA TYR A 5 8.14 30.06 6.49
C TYR A 5 8.22 28.98 5.40
N LEU A 6 9.29 29.05 4.59
CA LEU A 6 9.52 28.08 3.53
C LEU A 6 10.20 26.80 4.06
N GLN A 7 11.21 26.95 4.91
CA GLN A 7 11.97 25.88 5.57
C GLN A 7 12.37 24.73 4.63
N LYS A 8 12.87 25.07 3.45
CA LYS A 8 13.25 24.11 2.41
C LYS A 8 14.59 24.47 1.77
N LEU A 9 15.26 23.43 1.28
CA LEU A 9 16.44 23.59 0.43
C LEU A 9 16.01 24.21 -0.91
N VAL A 10 16.78 25.16 -1.37
CA VAL A 10 16.54 25.86 -2.64
C VAL A 10 17.78 25.79 -3.53
N ARG A 11 17.58 25.93 -4.85
CA ARG A 11 18.68 26.02 -5.82
C ARG A 11 19.49 27.29 -5.62
N ASP A 12 20.78 27.27 -5.95
CA ASP A 12 21.76 28.34 -5.67
C ASP A 12 21.33 29.75 -6.10
N LYS A 13 20.62 29.84 -7.22
CA LYS A 13 20.19 31.14 -7.75
C LYS A 13 18.90 31.68 -7.13
N VAL A 14 18.16 30.86 -6.37
CA VAL A 14 16.84 31.25 -5.82
C VAL A 14 17.02 32.33 -4.75
N VAL A 15 17.99 32.18 -3.86
CA VAL A 15 18.26 33.18 -2.80
C VAL A 15 18.51 34.56 -3.42
N LYS A 16 19.36 34.63 -4.46
CA LYS A 16 19.62 35.90 -5.15
C LYS A 16 18.36 36.46 -5.80
N LYS A 17 17.54 35.64 -6.44
CA LYS A 17 16.27 36.10 -7.02
C LYS A 17 15.34 36.68 -5.97
N CYS A 18 15.23 36.04 -4.78
CA CYS A 18 14.43 36.60 -3.69
C CYS A 18 14.96 37.90 -3.13
N LEU A 19 16.29 38.06 -3.08
CA LEU A 19 16.92 39.32 -2.62
C LEU A 19 16.80 40.45 -3.64
N ASP A 20 16.74 40.13 -4.93
CA ASP A 20 16.62 41.12 -6.04
C ASP A 20 15.12 41.46 -6.31
N ASP A 21 14.16 40.79 -5.70
CA ASP A 21 12.72 41.00 -5.91
C ASP A 21 12.21 42.17 -5.05
N GLU A 22 11.71 43.22 -5.70
CA GLU A 22 11.22 44.44 -5.03
C GLU A 22 9.96 44.18 -4.14
N GLU A 23 9.24 43.10 -4.37
CA GLU A 23 8.09 42.72 -3.57
C GLU A 23 8.50 41.95 -2.29
N VAL A 24 9.73 41.44 -2.19
CA VAL A 24 10.26 40.70 -1.06
C VAL A 24 11.00 41.65 -0.10
N LEU A 25 10.35 41.99 0.99
CA LEU A 25 10.92 42.95 1.97
C LEU A 25 12.14 42.42 2.71
N HIS A 26 12.20 41.11 2.96
CA HIS A 26 13.30 40.47 3.69
C HIS A 26 13.30 38.94 3.44
N THR A 27 14.49 38.40 3.16
CA THR A 27 14.74 36.95 3.07
C THR A 27 15.82 36.57 4.07
N GLU A 28 15.50 35.69 5.01
CA GLU A 28 16.47 35.07 5.90
C GLU A 28 16.84 33.66 5.39
N TYR A 29 18.14 33.44 5.24
CA TYR A 29 18.67 32.17 4.76
C TYR A 29 19.97 31.81 5.44
N ARG A 30 20.37 30.55 5.37
CA ARG A 30 21.67 30.08 5.84
C ARG A 30 22.22 28.97 4.95
N THR A 31 23.51 28.77 5.00
CA THR A 31 24.16 27.59 4.41
C THR A 31 24.09 26.44 5.42
N LEU A 32 23.67 25.27 4.93
CA LEU A 32 23.56 24.05 5.73
C LEU A 32 24.93 23.40 5.93
N ASP A 33 25.11 22.69 7.04
CA ASP A 33 26.23 21.78 7.16
C ASP A 33 26.01 20.53 6.28
N LYS A 34 27.06 19.71 6.16
CA LYS A 34 27.03 18.54 5.25
C LYS A 34 25.95 17.50 5.61
N GLN A 35 25.67 17.28 6.91
CA GLN A 35 24.65 16.30 7.34
C GLN A 35 23.24 16.85 7.13
N GLU A 36 23.03 18.12 7.45
CA GLU A 36 21.77 18.81 7.19
C GLU A 36 21.47 18.85 5.68
N PHE A 37 22.46 19.19 4.86
CA PHE A 37 22.33 19.25 3.40
C PHE A 37 21.89 17.89 2.83
N ARG A 38 22.50 16.78 3.27
CA ARG A 38 22.07 15.43 2.85
C ARG A 38 20.63 15.10 3.25
N ARG A 39 20.22 15.47 4.46
CA ARG A 39 18.83 15.26 4.91
C ARG A 39 17.85 16.04 4.04
N GLU A 40 18.19 17.28 3.74
CA GLU A 40 17.33 18.13 2.92
C GLU A 40 17.30 17.68 1.44
N LEU A 41 18.41 17.18 0.89
CA LEU A 41 18.41 16.53 -0.44
C LEU A 41 17.51 15.30 -0.47
N LEU A 42 17.55 14.44 0.56
CA LEU A 42 16.66 13.28 0.65
C LEU A 42 15.18 13.68 0.75
N ARG A 43 14.86 14.78 1.47
CA ARG A 43 13.49 15.33 1.48
C ARG A 43 13.08 15.82 0.10
N LYS A 44 13.99 16.51 -0.61
CA LYS A 44 13.74 16.97 -1.98
C LYS A 44 13.50 15.80 -2.95
N VAL A 45 14.20 14.66 -2.82
CA VAL A 45 13.89 13.46 -3.62
C VAL A 45 12.43 13.03 -3.44
N HIS A 46 11.90 13.05 -2.21
CA HIS A 46 10.51 12.71 -1.95
C HIS A 46 9.56 13.78 -2.49
N GLU A 47 9.88 15.05 -2.29
CA GLU A 47 9.09 16.19 -2.80
C GLU A 47 8.93 16.10 -4.33
N GLU A 48 10.03 16.03 -5.08
CA GLU A 48 10.01 15.96 -6.55
C GLU A 48 9.37 14.67 -7.07
N ALA A 49 9.51 13.56 -6.35
CA ALA A 49 8.85 12.30 -6.70
C ALA A 49 7.33 12.35 -6.50
N ASP A 50 6.86 13.04 -5.45
CA ASP A 50 5.43 13.22 -5.16
C ASP A 50 4.76 14.21 -6.13
N GLU A 51 5.53 15.15 -6.73
CA GLU A 51 5.07 16.10 -7.74
C GLU A 51 4.92 15.47 -9.13
N LEU A 52 5.47 14.26 -9.37
CA LEU A 52 5.32 13.56 -10.65
C LEU A 52 3.86 13.22 -10.95
N PRO A 53 3.28 13.75 -12.03
CA PRO A 53 1.90 13.45 -12.39
C PRO A 53 1.76 12.00 -12.88
N LEU A 54 0.66 11.33 -12.48
CA LEU A 54 0.38 9.94 -12.86
C LEU A 54 -0.40 9.82 -14.19
N GLY A 55 -0.82 10.94 -14.77
CA GLY A 55 -1.67 10.98 -15.96
C GLY A 55 -0.87 11.04 -17.27
N ASP A 56 -1.28 10.27 -18.28
CA ASP A 56 -0.61 10.23 -19.60
C ASP A 56 -0.65 11.58 -20.36
N ASN A 57 -1.55 12.49 -20.00
CA ASN A 57 -1.77 13.77 -20.70
C ASN A 57 -0.89 14.92 -20.18
N GLN A 58 0.01 14.66 -19.23
CA GLN A 58 0.83 15.68 -18.55
C GLN A 58 2.32 15.53 -18.89
N ARG A 59 2.62 15.24 -20.16
CA ARG A 59 3.98 14.91 -20.61
C ARG A 59 5.00 16.02 -20.31
N ASP A 60 4.66 17.28 -20.56
CA ASP A 60 5.60 18.40 -20.38
C ASP A 60 5.85 18.69 -18.89
N GLU A 61 4.84 18.51 -18.06
CA GLU A 61 4.93 18.60 -16.62
C GLU A 61 5.76 17.45 -16.07
N SER A 62 5.47 16.21 -16.47
CA SER A 62 6.28 15.03 -16.10
C SER A 62 7.76 15.20 -16.47
N LEU A 63 8.07 15.84 -17.60
CA LEU A 63 9.46 16.09 -18.00
C LEU A 63 10.15 17.07 -17.05
N LYS A 64 9.45 18.09 -16.58
CA LYS A 64 9.99 19.08 -15.63
C LYS A 64 10.29 18.41 -14.29
N GLU A 65 9.33 17.69 -13.74
CA GLU A 65 9.48 17.02 -12.45
C GLU A 65 10.56 15.91 -12.49
N LEU A 66 10.65 15.16 -13.60
CA LEU A 66 11.75 14.21 -13.80
C LEU A 66 13.12 14.90 -13.87
N ALA A 67 13.20 16.07 -14.47
CA ALA A 67 14.44 16.83 -14.52
C ALA A 67 14.82 17.38 -13.14
N ASP A 68 13.84 17.83 -12.35
CA ASP A 68 14.05 18.30 -10.99
C ASP A 68 14.49 17.16 -10.07
N LEU A 69 13.83 16.01 -10.15
CA LEU A 69 14.24 14.79 -9.43
C LEU A 69 15.66 14.35 -9.81
N GLN A 70 16.00 14.35 -11.11
CA GLN A 70 17.34 13.98 -11.58
C GLN A 70 18.42 14.93 -11.05
N GLU A 71 18.14 16.24 -11.00
CA GLU A 71 19.05 17.23 -10.44
C GLU A 71 19.35 16.97 -8.97
N VAL A 72 18.33 16.63 -8.16
CA VAL A 72 18.51 16.30 -6.75
C VAL A 72 19.31 15.01 -6.57
N VAL A 73 19.05 14.00 -7.40
CA VAL A 73 19.82 12.72 -7.40
C VAL A 73 21.28 12.97 -7.76
N ASP A 74 21.55 13.85 -8.74
CA ASP A 74 22.91 14.22 -9.12
C ASP A 74 23.63 15.03 -8.01
N ALA A 75 22.93 15.90 -7.31
CA ALA A 75 23.48 16.60 -6.14
C ALA A 75 23.87 15.61 -5.03
N LEU A 76 23.03 14.61 -4.73
CA LEU A 76 23.34 13.53 -3.78
C LEU A 76 24.56 12.72 -4.24
N ARG A 77 24.61 12.34 -5.51
CA ARG A 77 25.74 11.60 -6.08
C ARG A 77 27.05 12.35 -5.87
N GLN A 78 27.05 13.66 -6.15
CA GLN A 78 28.22 14.54 -5.98
C GLN A 78 28.63 14.66 -4.52
N ASP A 79 27.67 14.89 -3.61
CA ASP A 79 27.95 15.00 -2.17
C ASP A 79 28.53 13.71 -1.57
N PHE A 80 28.11 12.53 -2.09
CA PHE A 80 28.71 11.24 -1.74
C PHE A 80 30.08 11.01 -2.44
N GLY A 81 30.46 11.84 -3.39
CA GLY A 81 31.73 11.72 -4.10
C GLY A 81 31.76 10.67 -5.21
N PHE A 82 30.60 10.19 -5.68
CA PHE A 82 30.55 9.22 -6.77
C PHE A 82 30.58 9.93 -8.14
N SER A 83 31.36 9.37 -9.07
CA SER A 83 31.29 9.76 -10.47
C SER A 83 30.00 9.23 -11.12
N ILE A 84 29.58 9.86 -12.21
CA ILE A 84 28.43 9.36 -12.98
C ILE A 84 28.67 7.94 -13.51
N ASN A 85 29.90 7.65 -13.95
CA ASN A 85 30.26 6.33 -14.47
C ASN A 85 30.12 5.24 -13.40
N GLN A 86 30.57 5.50 -12.16
CA GLN A 86 30.41 4.52 -11.06
C GLN A 86 28.95 4.18 -10.82
N VAL A 87 28.05 5.16 -10.84
CA VAL A 87 26.62 4.91 -10.67
C VAL A 87 26.04 4.15 -11.86
N GLN A 88 26.43 4.51 -13.10
CA GLN A 88 25.97 3.82 -14.31
C GLN A 88 26.46 2.36 -14.38
N GLU A 89 27.70 2.08 -14.01
CA GLU A 89 28.24 0.73 -13.92
C GLU A 89 27.46 -0.12 -12.91
N GLU A 90 27.17 0.43 -11.73
CA GLU A 90 26.38 -0.27 -10.72
C GLU A 90 24.91 -0.49 -11.16
N MET A 91 24.31 0.47 -11.85
CA MET A 91 22.99 0.31 -12.48
C MET A 91 23.00 -0.80 -13.52
N ALA A 92 24.02 -0.85 -14.40
CA ALA A 92 24.15 -1.89 -15.40
C ALA A 92 24.33 -3.27 -14.77
N ARG A 93 25.16 -3.39 -13.73
CA ARG A 93 25.34 -4.62 -12.95
C ARG A 93 24.03 -5.10 -12.33
N LYS A 94 23.27 -4.21 -11.67
CA LYS A 94 21.95 -4.56 -11.09
C LYS A 94 20.94 -4.95 -12.16
N LYS A 95 20.96 -4.29 -13.32
CA LYS A 95 20.07 -4.62 -14.43
C LYS A 95 20.39 -5.98 -15.03
N GLN A 96 21.67 -6.34 -15.11
CA GLN A 96 22.10 -7.67 -15.56
C GLN A 96 21.67 -8.78 -14.58
N ASP A 97 21.78 -8.54 -13.27
CA ASP A 97 21.45 -9.52 -12.22
C ASP A 97 19.92 -9.69 -12.03
N LYS A 98 19.17 -8.59 -11.98
CA LYS A 98 17.75 -8.57 -11.58
C LYS A 98 16.77 -8.19 -12.69
N GLY A 99 17.26 -7.71 -13.81
CA GLY A 99 16.45 -7.14 -14.89
C GLY A 99 16.06 -5.69 -14.66
N GLY A 100 15.29 -5.16 -15.60
CA GLY A 100 14.64 -3.85 -15.49
C GLY A 100 13.18 -3.97 -15.02
N PHE A 101 12.40 -2.91 -15.27
CA PHE A 101 10.98 -2.83 -14.89
C PHE A 101 10.02 -3.02 -16.09
N ASP A 102 10.53 -3.40 -17.25
CA ASP A 102 9.76 -3.48 -18.51
C ASP A 102 8.55 -4.42 -18.42
N LYS A 103 8.67 -5.49 -17.62
CA LYS A 103 7.60 -6.48 -17.44
C LYS A 103 6.52 -6.07 -16.43
N ARG A 104 6.70 -4.97 -15.71
CA ARG A 104 5.75 -4.44 -14.71
C ARG A 104 5.30 -5.47 -13.67
N HIS A 105 6.19 -6.40 -13.27
CA HIS A 105 5.87 -7.44 -12.29
C HIS A 105 5.67 -6.82 -10.90
N TYR A 106 4.59 -7.20 -10.23
CA TYR A 106 4.28 -6.83 -8.87
C TYR A 106 4.04 -8.09 -8.02
N ILE A 107 4.88 -8.31 -7.01
CA ILE A 107 4.76 -9.43 -6.09
C ILE A 107 3.84 -9.02 -4.94
N LYS A 108 2.73 -9.75 -4.78
CA LYS A 108 1.77 -9.48 -3.71
C LYS A 108 2.20 -10.12 -2.39
N TYR A 109 2.61 -11.38 -2.42
CA TYR A 109 3.06 -12.14 -1.25
C TYR A 109 3.91 -13.35 -1.67
N HIS A 110 4.56 -13.94 -0.71
CA HIS A 110 5.20 -15.25 -0.81
C HIS A 110 4.66 -16.18 0.26
N ASP A 111 4.28 -17.40 -0.12
CA ASP A 111 4.08 -18.50 0.81
C ASP A 111 5.44 -19.22 0.97
N LEU A 112 5.94 -19.28 2.20
CA LEU A 112 7.23 -19.84 2.54
C LEU A 112 7.04 -21.07 3.43
N ALA A 113 7.91 -22.07 3.27
CA ALA A 113 8.02 -23.15 4.25
C ALA A 113 8.52 -22.60 5.59
N ASP A 114 8.04 -23.15 6.71
CA ASP A 114 8.35 -22.63 8.06
C ASP A 114 9.86 -22.61 8.35
N ASP A 115 10.61 -23.55 7.79
CA ASP A 115 12.07 -23.71 7.93
C ASP A 115 12.87 -22.90 6.90
N SER A 116 12.22 -22.16 6.02
CA SER A 116 12.89 -21.36 4.99
C SER A 116 13.77 -20.27 5.62
N LYS A 117 15.01 -20.12 5.08
CA LYS A 117 15.91 -19.02 5.45
C LYS A 117 15.26 -17.63 5.30
N TRP A 118 14.33 -17.48 4.36
CA TRP A 118 13.65 -16.23 4.08
C TRP A 118 12.73 -15.80 5.21
N VAL A 119 12.14 -16.75 5.96
CA VAL A 119 11.29 -16.45 7.13
C VAL A 119 12.08 -15.62 8.15
N LYS A 120 13.32 -16.03 8.46
CA LYS A 120 14.19 -15.29 9.40
C LYS A 120 14.56 -13.90 8.87
N ILE A 121 14.85 -13.79 7.57
CA ILE A 121 15.23 -12.52 6.92
C ILE A 121 14.05 -11.54 6.94
N PHE A 122 12.85 -12.02 6.63
CA PHE A 122 11.65 -11.15 6.58
C PHE A 122 11.19 -10.74 7.97
N ARG A 123 11.23 -11.65 8.96
CA ARG A 123 10.92 -11.33 10.36
C ARG A 123 11.90 -10.35 11.00
N ALA A 124 13.13 -10.26 10.51
CA ALA A 124 14.10 -9.27 10.97
C ALA A 124 13.81 -7.83 10.46
N GLN A 125 12.87 -7.67 9.53
CA GLN A 125 12.49 -6.38 8.93
C GLN A 125 10.95 -6.24 8.86
N PRO A 126 10.25 -6.21 10.02
CA PRO A 126 8.78 -6.25 10.06
C PRO A 126 8.13 -4.98 9.47
N GLU A 127 8.83 -3.86 9.47
CA GLU A 127 8.42 -2.61 8.84
C GLU A 127 8.36 -2.70 7.32
N LYS A 128 9.13 -3.62 6.72
CA LYS A 128 9.21 -3.84 5.28
C LYS A 128 8.41 -5.05 4.82
N TYR A 129 8.38 -6.10 5.63
CA TYR A 129 7.74 -7.37 5.31
C TYR A 129 6.72 -7.74 6.38
N ARG A 130 5.46 -7.51 6.06
CA ARG A 130 4.38 -7.85 6.97
C ARG A 130 4.09 -9.35 6.92
N GLU A 131 4.27 -10.03 8.04
CA GLU A 131 3.84 -11.43 8.18
C GLU A 131 2.30 -11.48 8.34
N GLU A 132 1.66 -12.43 7.64
CA GLU A 132 0.25 -12.67 7.80
C GLU A 132 0.03 -13.54 9.05
N THR A 133 -0.51 -12.95 10.10
CA THR A 133 -0.88 -13.65 11.34
C THR A 133 -2.22 -14.36 11.19
N ALA A 134 -2.56 -15.25 12.14
CA ALA A 134 -3.88 -15.91 12.19
C ALA A 134 -5.01 -14.87 12.18
N ASP A 135 -4.86 -13.78 12.95
CA ASP A 135 -5.82 -12.66 13.01
C ASP A 135 -5.95 -11.94 11.68
N SER A 136 -4.83 -11.71 10.99
CA SER A 136 -4.87 -11.02 9.69
C SER A 136 -5.48 -11.90 8.60
N LYS A 137 -5.29 -13.24 8.67
CA LYS A 137 -5.96 -14.20 7.79
C LYS A 137 -7.47 -14.20 8.01
N GLU A 138 -7.88 -14.17 9.26
CA GLU A 138 -9.30 -14.13 9.61
C GLU A 138 -9.95 -12.81 9.19
N ARG A 139 -9.31 -11.67 9.44
CA ARG A 139 -9.76 -10.36 8.93
C ARG A 139 -9.88 -10.34 7.40
N SER A 140 -8.93 -10.93 6.69
CA SER A 140 -8.98 -11.03 5.21
C SER A 140 -10.11 -11.92 4.72
N ARG A 141 -10.44 -13.02 5.45
CA ARG A 141 -11.62 -13.86 5.16
C ARG A 141 -12.92 -13.09 5.43
N CYS A 142 -12.99 -12.38 6.54
CA CYS A 142 -14.13 -11.55 6.91
C CYS A 142 -14.40 -10.45 5.90
N ALA A 143 -13.37 -9.81 5.34
CA ALA A 143 -13.50 -8.77 4.32
C ALA A 143 -14.18 -9.27 3.03
N LYS A 144 -14.17 -10.57 2.77
CA LYS A 144 -14.86 -11.19 1.62
C LYS A 144 -16.35 -11.45 1.88
N ILE A 145 -16.78 -11.40 3.14
CA ILE A 145 -18.18 -11.60 3.53
C ILE A 145 -18.91 -10.29 3.37
N SER A 146 -19.79 -10.19 2.41
CA SER A 146 -20.59 -9.00 2.15
C SER A 146 -22.05 -9.22 2.50
N LYS A 147 -22.77 -8.16 2.84
CA LYS A 147 -24.22 -8.20 3.05
C LYS A 147 -24.95 -8.77 1.85
N GLY A 148 -26.07 -9.43 2.07
CA GLY A 148 -26.92 -10.00 1.04
C GLY A 148 -27.37 -11.43 1.31
N THR A 149 -28.03 -12.04 0.32
CA THR A 149 -28.62 -13.37 0.45
C THR A 149 -27.61 -14.47 0.17
N TYR A 150 -27.61 -15.46 1.05
CA TYR A 150 -26.78 -16.65 0.96
C TYR A 150 -27.62 -17.92 1.06
N LYS A 151 -27.21 -18.94 0.31
CA LYS A 151 -27.80 -20.29 0.38
C LYS A 151 -26.84 -21.21 1.15
N HIS A 152 -27.35 -21.90 2.17
CA HIS A 152 -26.59 -22.94 2.85
C HIS A 152 -26.55 -24.21 1.99
N SER A 153 -25.36 -24.63 1.57
CA SER A 153 -25.19 -25.66 0.54
C SER A 153 -25.81 -27.02 0.93
N LYS A 154 -25.72 -27.41 2.21
CA LYS A 154 -26.25 -28.70 2.67
C LYS A 154 -27.77 -28.72 2.80
N SER A 155 -28.39 -27.65 3.33
CA SER A 155 -29.83 -27.63 3.61
C SER A 155 -30.65 -26.93 2.52
N GLY A 156 -30.02 -26.20 1.60
CA GLY A 156 -30.70 -25.38 0.60
C GLY A 156 -31.42 -24.16 1.14
N LYS A 157 -31.43 -23.94 2.46
CA LYS A 157 -32.10 -22.83 3.11
C LYS A 157 -31.42 -21.51 2.82
N LEU A 158 -32.22 -20.43 2.78
CA LEU A 158 -31.77 -19.09 2.48
C LEU A 158 -31.62 -18.27 3.76
N TYR A 159 -30.63 -17.42 3.75
CA TYR A 159 -30.28 -16.51 4.85
C TYR A 159 -29.86 -15.15 4.32
N GLU A 160 -30.12 -14.11 5.08
CA GLU A 160 -29.60 -12.77 4.78
C GLU A 160 -28.47 -12.44 5.75
N VAL A 161 -27.27 -12.20 5.21
CA VAL A 161 -26.14 -11.68 5.98
C VAL A 161 -26.35 -10.18 6.24
N ILE A 162 -26.44 -9.84 7.53
CA ILE A 162 -26.66 -8.47 8.02
C ILE A 162 -25.31 -7.75 8.21
N GLY A 163 -24.30 -8.46 8.70
CA GLY A 163 -23.00 -7.87 8.96
C GLY A 163 -22.06 -8.81 9.70
N LEU A 164 -20.94 -8.24 10.14
CA LEU A 164 -19.97 -8.88 11.00
C LEU A 164 -20.01 -8.24 12.38
N ALA A 165 -19.78 -9.03 13.42
CA ALA A 165 -19.54 -8.60 14.79
C ALA A 165 -18.21 -9.17 15.28
N LEU A 166 -17.54 -8.47 16.18
CA LEU A 166 -16.41 -8.99 16.93
C LEU A 166 -16.94 -9.50 18.28
N GLU A 167 -16.72 -10.77 18.56
CA GLU A 167 -16.87 -11.32 19.89
C GLU A 167 -15.66 -10.87 20.72
N THR A 168 -15.89 -10.11 21.81
CA THR A 168 -14.84 -9.34 22.48
C THR A 168 -14.02 -10.14 23.50
N GLU A 169 -14.51 -11.30 23.94
CA GLU A 169 -13.79 -12.15 24.90
C GLU A 169 -12.84 -13.11 24.19
N ALA A 170 -13.32 -13.77 23.12
CA ALA A 170 -12.50 -14.66 22.31
C ALA A 170 -11.82 -13.96 21.14
N GLU A 171 -12.10 -12.64 20.92
CA GLU A 171 -11.60 -11.84 19.81
C GLU A 171 -11.89 -12.49 18.43
N GLU A 172 -13.01 -13.21 18.33
CA GLU A 172 -13.42 -13.93 17.12
C GLU A 172 -14.43 -13.12 16.30
N PHE A 173 -14.28 -13.15 14.97
CA PHE A 173 -15.26 -12.52 14.07
C PHE A 173 -16.46 -13.43 13.85
N LEU A 174 -17.66 -12.91 14.13
CA LEU A 174 -18.93 -13.58 13.91
C LEU A 174 -19.66 -12.98 12.72
N VAL A 175 -20.21 -13.84 11.86
CA VAL A 175 -21.17 -13.43 10.83
C VAL A 175 -22.54 -13.40 11.46
N ILE A 176 -23.21 -12.26 11.41
CA ILE A 176 -24.58 -12.07 11.88
C ILE A 176 -25.51 -12.19 10.68
N TYR A 177 -26.46 -13.10 10.75
CA TYR A 177 -27.38 -13.38 9.66
C TYR A 177 -28.75 -13.83 10.18
N ARG A 178 -29.79 -13.62 9.38
CA ARG A 178 -31.14 -14.05 9.71
C ARG A 178 -31.66 -15.09 8.72
N PRO A 179 -32.51 -16.04 9.17
CA PRO A 179 -33.18 -16.98 8.28
C PRO A 179 -34.20 -16.23 7.40
N LEU A 180 -34.30 -16.63 6.13
CA LEU A 180 -35.37 -16.19 5.22
C LEU A 180 -36.48 -17.26 5.12
N TYR A 181 -36.71 -17.97 6.22
CA TYR A 181 -37.76 -18.95 6.41
C TYR A 181 -38.24 -18.88 7.86
N GLU A 182 -39.42 -19.40 8.16
CA GLU A 182 -39.99 -19.38 9.50
C GLU A 182 -39.07 -20.13 10.50
N ASN A 183 -38.70 -19.43 11.59
CA ASN A 183 -37.77 -19.92 12.61
C ASN A 183 -38.07 -19.24 13.95
N GLU A 184 -37.78 -19.98 15.04
CA GLU A 184 -37.91 -19.47 16.42
C GLU A 184 -36.95 -18.28 16.71
N TYR A 185 -35.75 -18.30 16.11
CA TYR A 185 -34.74 -17.28 16.32
C TYR A 185 -34.69 -16.29 15.13
N GLU A 186 -34.69 -15.01 15.48
CA GLU A 186 -34.63 -13.93 14.49
C GLU A 186 -33.24 -13.81 13.87
N LEU A 187 -32.20 -13.97 14.70
CA LEU A 187 -30.80 -13.81 14.30
C LEU A 187 -29.95 -15.02 14.70
N PHE A 188 -28.99 -15.31 13.85
CA PHE A 188 -27.92 -16.26 14.13
C PHE A 188 -26.58 -15.55 14.13
N ALA A 189 -25.65 -16.03 14.94
CA ALA A 189 -24.23 -15.69 14.92
C ALA A 189 -23.42 -16.96 14.65
N ARG A 190 -22.44 -16.86 13.77
CA ARG A 190 -21.53 -17.97 13.45
C ARG A 190 -20.11 -17.46 13.26
N PRO A 191 -19.08 -18.16 13.80
CA PRO A 191 -17.70 -17.87 13.46
C PRO A 191 -17.47 -17.69 11.96
N ALA A 192 -16.78 -16.62 11.57
CA ALA A 192 -16.52 -16.31 10.16
C ALA A 192 -15.72 -17.43 9.48
N SER A 193 -14.82 -18.06 10.21
CA SER A 193 -14.08 -19.26 9.80
C SER A 193 -15.00 -20.39 9.36
N MET A 194 -16.04 -20.70 10.16
CA MET A 194 -17.05 -21.72 9.86
C MET A 194 -18.04 -21.28 8.78
N PHE A 195 -18.31 -19.98 8.65
CA PHE A 195 -19.19 -19.47 7.61
C PHE A 195 -18.56 -19.60 6.22
N THR A 196 -17.27 -19.35 6.12
CA THR A 196 -16.50 -19.38 4.87
C THR A 196 -15.87 -20.74 4.55
N GLU A 197 -16.04 -21.75 5.44
CA GLU A 197 -15.44 -23.06 5.21
C GLU A 197 -16.05 -23.77 3.99
N THR A 198 -15.26 -24.70 3.50
CA THR A 198 -15.66 -25.59 2.42
C THR A 198 -16.11 -26.93 3.01
N ILE A 199 -17.23 -27.44 2.54
CA ILE A 199 -17.78 -28.75 2.96
C ILE A 199 -17.79 -29.70 1.77
N VAL A 200 -17.79 -31.00 2.05
CA VAL A 200 -17.97 -32.03 1.03
C VAL A 200 -19.45 -32.38 0.93
N LEU A 201 -20.03 -32.22 -0.26
CA LEU A 201 -21.40 -32.60 -0.59
C LEU A 201 -21.39 -33.43 -1.87
N ASP A 202 -21.91 -34.65 -1.81
CA ASP A 202 -21.95 -35.59 -2.95
C ASP A 202 -20.57 -35.80 -3.62
N GLY A 203 -19.50 -35.88 -2.79
CA GLY A 203 -18.13 -36.06 -3.25
C GLY A 203 -17.47 -34.80 -3.84
N LYS A 204 -18.17 -33.68 -3.84
CA LYS A 204 -17.65 -32.39 -4.34
C LYS A 204 -17.39 -31.42 -3.21
N SER A 205 -16.29 -30.68 -3.30
CA SER A 205 -15.93 -29.61 -2.36
C SER A 205 -16.70 -28.34 -2.76
N VAL A 206 -17.56 -27.85 -1.86
CA VAL A 206 -18.40 -26.65 -2.08
C VAL A 206 -18.35 -25.72 -0.87
N PRO A 207 -18.46 -24.39 -1.03
CA PRO A 207 -18.58 -23.48 0.10
C PRO A 207 -19.81 -23.84 0.96
N ARG A 208 -19.69 -23.76 2.28
CA ARG A 208 -20.82 -24.00 3.20
C ARG A 208 -21.98 -23.03 2.93
N PHE A 209 -21.66 -21.75 2.67
CA PHE A 209 -22.63 -20.73 2.28
C PHE A 209 -22.21 -20.13 0.94
N GLN A 210 -23.13 -20.05 -0.01
CA GLN A 210 -22.94 -19.47 -1.34
C GLN A 210 -23.76 -18.20 -1.44
N LYS A 211 -23.10 -17.07 -1.80
CA LYS A 211 -23.81 -15.82 -2.07
C LYS A 211 -24.65 -15.97 -3.33
N ILE A 212 -25.92 -15.56 -3.25
CA ILE A 212 -26.81 -15.51 -4.39
C ILE A 212 -26.73 -14.09 -4.95
N ASN A 213 -26.25 -13.94 -6.19
CA ASN A 213 -26.38 -12.67 -6.90
C ASN A 213 -27.85 -12.50 -7.28
N SER A 214 -28.48 -11.48 -6.74
CA SER A 214 -29.84 -11.09 -7.12
C SER A 214 -29.84 -10.43 -8.50
N GLU A 215 -29.69 -11.20 -9.58
CA GLU A 215 -30.26 -10.89 -10.85
C GLU A 215 -31.62 -11.60 -10.98
N ILE A 216 -32.59 -11.14 -10.20
CA ILE A 216 -33.99 -11.38 -10.55
C ILE A 216 -34.46 -10.13 -11.28
N LYS A 217 -34.43 -10.18 -12.62
CA LYS A 217 -35.23 -9.30 -13.43
C LYS A 217 -36.69 -9.47 -13.01
N MET A 218 -37.31 -8.39 -12.52
CA MET A 218 -38.77 -8.25 -12.57
C MET A 218 -39.20 -8.14 -14.03
#